data_a81891ae49d16a8d956761ca412d4a86
#
_entry.id   a81891ae49d16a8d956761ca412d4a86
#
_cell.length_a   1.000
_cell.length_b   1.000
_cell.length_c   1.000
_cell.angle_alpha   90.00
_cell.angle_beta   90.00
_cell.angle_gamma   90.00
#
_symmetry.space_group_name_H-M   'P 1'
#
loop_
_entity.id
_entity.type
_entity.pdbx_description
1 polymer ?
#
loop_
_entity_poly.entity_id
_entity_poly.type
_entity_poly.pdbx_seq_one_letter_code
_entity_poly.pdbx_strand_id
1 'polypeptide(L)'
;MADGYARITGRPAAGIFTGGPGFSNAISALPAIYTSESPVIFIAGAAELPQHGMSAFQEIDQIGMTTPVTKGSWMIHDKTRIPEFVATAFRTATSGRPGPVHLTLPFDIQEAEISEEELPQYMPQEYRPTGRPQGDPTLIEQTASLLKGATKPVIIAGNPARYSVDPTQLQELAESTGIPVFTVEQARGLLDDEHPLCFGYADGALNPTARRFREADVVLLLGKRLDHRYRYGGIFSDSAKVIQADPSAAEIGRNRGVAVGIEGDLGAVVEQITAACKAGGSPKENIAAWVEQLNKDAAAWDAELRAKADGQDPMHPLDVYTNLEQHIDEDTVLVMDGGDYVQWGRSFLKARKPGRFQRLGPLSHLGAAVPYAMAAKLAYPESKVLAFSGDGAFGFYSMEYDTCIRHNINITTVLGNDHTWGIDKTIQMAYYNRAVGTDLRPIRYDKVVEAIGGYTEHVDRPSEVGPAVGRALASGRPSLVDVAIRSGASPLADAMIARRTGG
;
A
#
# COMPACT_ATOMS: atom_id res chain seq x y z
N MET A 1 11.06 6.39 0.41
CA MET A 1 11.13 6.62 -1.06
C MET A 1 11.25 5.31 -1.85
N ALA A 2 12.26 4.45 -1.66
CA ALA A 2 12.40 3.20 -2.42
C ALA A 2 11.15 2.29 -2.32
N ASP A 3 10.57 2.14 -1.13
CA ASP A 3 9.29 1.44 -0.95
C ASP A 3 8.15 2.09 -1.77
N GLY A 4 7.98 3.41 -1.66
CA GLY A 4 6.99 4.15 -2.45
C GLY A 4 7.19 3.94 -3.96
N TYR A 5 8.43 4.02 -4.45
CA TYR A 5 8.74 3.77 -5.86
C TYR A 5 8.34 2.35 -6.30
N ALA A 6 8.71 1.34 -5.50
CA ALA A 6 8.38 -0.05 -5.83
C ALA A 6 6.87 -0.29 -5.91
N ARG A 7 6.10 0.24 -4.96
CA ARG A 7 4.62 0.12 -4.94
C ARG A 7 3.97 0.87 -6.10
N ILE A 8 4.43 2.08 -6.38
CA ILE A 8 3.88 2.97 -7.40
C ILE A 8 4.13 2.39 -8.80
N THR A 9 5.37 1.97 -9.07
CA THR A 9 5.76 1.48 -10.40
C THR A 9 5.51 -0.01 -10.61
N GLY A 10 5.40 -0.81 -9.55
CA GLY A 10 5.41 -2.27 -9.62
C GLY A 10 6.79 -2.86 -9.96
N ARG A 11 7.86 -2.06 -9.84
CA ARG A 11 9.25 -2.46 -10.16
C ARG A 11 10.11 -2.51 -8.91
N PRO A 12 11.17 -3.32 -8.89
CA PRO A 12 12.15 -3.28 -7.81
C PRO A 12 12.78 -1.89 -7.67
N ALA A 13 13.07 -1.52 -6.43
CA ALA A 13 13.80 -0.28 -6.12
C ALA A 13 15.01 -0.57 -5.24
N ALA A 14 16.00 0.31 -5.26
CA ALA A 14 17.16 0.22 -4.38
C ALA A 14 17.27 1.48 -3.50
N GLY A 15 17.71 1.27 -2.26
CA GLY A 15 18.14 2.33 -1.34
C GLY A 15 19.57 2.07 -0.90
N ILE A 16 20.42 3.10 -0.97
CA ILE A 16 21.84 3.02 -0.60
C ILE A 16 22.07 3.91 0.63
N PHE A 17 22.72 3.36 1.64
CA PHE A 17 22.93 4.02 2.93
C PHE A 17 24.39 3.90 3.37
N THR A 18 24.91 4.90 4.05
CA THR A 18 26.20 4.75 4.75
C THR A 18 26.06 3.73 5.87
N GLY A 19 27.16 3.08 6.23
CA GLY A 19 27.22 2.14 7.34
C GLY A 19 26.86 2.75 8.69
N GLY A 20 26.67 1.92 9.70
CA GLY A 20 26.40 2.36 11.08
C GLY A 20 25.15 3.24 11.20
N PRO A 21 25.27 4.54 11.50
CA PRO A 21 24.13 5.42 11.80
C PRO A 21 23.20 5.63 10.60
N GLY A 22 23.70 5.71 9.36
CA GLY A 22 22.84 5.83 8.20
C GLY A 22 21.98 4.60 7.97
N PHE A 23 22.57 3.42 8.10
CA PHE A 23 21.87 2.15 8.08
C PHE A 23 20.85 2.05 9.22
N SER A 24 21.25 2.34 10.46
CA SER A 24 20.34 2.19 11.62
C SER A 24 19.16 3.16 11.60
N ASN A 25 19.33 4.37 11.05
CA ASN A 25 18.21 5.30 10.81
C ASN A 25 17.22 4.77 9.76
N ALA A 26 17.73 4.10 8.73
CA ALA A 26 16.91 3.62 7.63
C ALA A 26 16.24 2.27 7.91
N ILE A 27 16.76 1.47 8.86
CA ILE A 27 16.25 0.11 9.14
C ILE A 27 14.80 0.11 9.59
N SER A 28 14.33 1.18 10.24
CA SER A 28 12.95 1.29 10.70
C SER A 28 11.90 1.15 9.57
N ALA A 29 12.29 1.44 8.33
CA ALA A 29 11.43 1.24 7.17
C ALA A 29 11.30 -0.22 6.73
N LEU A 30 12.31 -1.08 7.00
CA LEU A 30 12.33 -2.47 6.51
C LEU A 30 11.14 -3.32 6.97
N PRO A 31 10.68 -3.30 8.25
CA PRO A 31 9.48 -4.02 8.66
C PRO A 31 8.22 -3.59 7.89
N ALA A 32 8.10 -2.29 7.58
CA ALA A 32 6.98 -1.78 6.78
C ALA A 32 7.06 -2.28 5.33
N ILE A 33 8.25 -2.28 4.73
CA ILE A 33 8.50 -2.80 3.39
C ILE A 33 8.22 -4.32 3.34
N TYR A 34 8.70 -5.07 4.33
CA TYR A 34 8.52 -6.52 4.43
C TYR A 34 7.05 -6.92 4.54
N THR A 35 6.31 -6.26 5.43
CA THR A 35 4.87 -6.55 5.63
C THR A 35 4.01 -6.07 4.46
N SER A 36 4.50 -5.11 3.68
CA SER A 36 3.84 -4.62 2.46
C SER A 36 4.22 -5.39 1.22
N GLU A 37 5.22 -6.29 1.31
CA GLU A 37 5.62 -7.13 0.19
C GLU A 37 6.16 -6.32 -1.00
N SER A 38 6.96 -5.29 -0.69
CA SER A 38 7.58 -4.46 -1.73
C SER A 38 8.98 -4.94 -2.07
N PRO A 39 9.33 -5.13 -3.35
CA PRO A 39 10.66 -5.60 -3.76
C PRO A 39 11.67 -4.45 -3.66
N VAL A 40 12.35 -4.35 -2.53
CA VAL A 40 13.37 -3.32 -2.29
C VAL A 40 14.72 -3.96 -1.97
N ILE A 41 15.76 -3.50 -2.66
CA ILE A 41 17.14 -3.86 -2.37
C ILE A 41 17.74 -2.79 -1.47
N PHE A 42 18.03 -3.16 -0.22
CA PHE A 42 18.58 -2.28 0.81
C PHE A 42 20.09 -2.51 0.87
N ILE A 43 20.88 -1.54 0.43
CA ILE A 43 22.35 -1.64 0.35
C ILE A 43 22.96 -0.71 1.39
N ALA A 44 23.86 -1.24 2.21
CA ALA A 44 24.57 -0.43 3.20
C ALA A 44 26.07 -0.66 3.15
N GLY A 45 26.85 0.42 3.30
CA GLY A 45 28.29 0.32 3.51
C GLY A 45 28.62 -0.32 4.86
N ALA A 46 29.86 -0.79 5.02
CA ALA A 46 30.40 -1.31 6.28
C ALA A 46 31.91 -1.03 6.36
N ALA A 47 32.49 -1.20 7.56
CA ALA A 47 33.94 -1.19 7.73
C ALA A 47 34.61 -2.23 6.83
N GLU A 48 35.91 -2.05 6.59
CA GLU A 48 36.72 -3.01 5.83
C GLU A 48 36.69 -4.42 6.47
N LEU A 49 36.68 -5.45 5.65
CA LEU A 49 36.59 -6.85 6.12
C LEU A 49 37.64 -7.19 7.18
N PRO A 50 38.94 -6.80 7.03
CA PRO A 50 39.95 -7.09 8.06
C PRO A 50 39.70 -6.44 9.43
N GLN A 51 38.85 -5.42 9.49
CA GLN A 51 38.55 -4.66 10.72
C GLN A 51 37.30 -5.18 11.45
N HIS A 52 36.55 -6.13 10.86
CA HIS A 52 35.34 -6.66 11.47
C HIS A 52 35.62 -7.36 12.80
N GLY A 53 34.84 -7.05 13.82
CA GLY A 53 35.01 -7.56 15.17
C GLY A 53 36.07 -6.82 16.00
N MET A 54 36.68 -5.76 15.45
CA MET A 54 37.70 -4.96 16.11
C MET A 54 37.18 -3.64 16.65
N SER A 55 35.87 -3.43 16.70
CA SER A 55 35.22 -2.16 17.04
C SER A 55 35.62 -1.04 16.05
N ALA A 56 35.57 -1.35 14.78
CA ALA A 56 35.84 -0.41 13.71
C ALA A 56 34.84 0.78 13.71
N PHE A 57 35.21 1.89 13.08
CA PHE A 57 34.34 3.05 13.00
C PHE A 57 32.99 2.69 12.36
N GLN A 58 31.90 3.00 13.03
CA GLN A 58 30.51 2.72 12.59
C GLN A 58 30.17 1.22 12.40
N GLU A 59 30.93 0.33 12.97
CA GLU A 59 30.66 -1.11 12.91
C GLU A 59 29.43 -1.48 13.73
N ILE A 60 28.48 -2.17 13.11
CA ILE A 60 27.31 -2.80 13.75
C ILE A 60 26.94 -4.09 13.01
N ASP A 61 26.24 -5.00 13.66
CA ASP A 61 25.75 -6.24 13.04
C ASP A 61 24.52 -5.97 12.13
N GLN A 62 24.80 -5.51 10.92
CA GLN A 62 23.76 -5.21 9.93
C GLN A 62 22.99 -6.46 9.51
N ILE A 63 23.67 -7.61 9.39
CA ILE A 63 23.05 -8.89 8.99
C ILE A 63 22.06 -9.36 10.06
N GLY A 64 22.48 -9.38 11.32
CA GLY A 64 21.62 -9.76 12.44
C GLY A 64 20.39 -8.85 12.56
N MET A 65 20.56 -7.55 12.34
CA MET A 65 19.47 -6.57 12.41
C MET A 65 18.45 -6.72 11.26
N THR A 66 18.87 -7.14 10.07
CA THR A 66 17.99 -7.20 8.88
C THR A 66 17.40 -8.58 8.61
N THR A 67 18.03 -9.65 9.07
CA THR A 67 17.58 -11.04 8.85
C THR A 67 16.09 -11.26 9.15
N PRO A 68 15.51 -10.80 10.28
CA PRO A 68 14.11 -11.06 10.62
C PRO A 68 13.11 -10.23 9.80
N VAL A 69 13.56 -9.21 9.08
CA VAL A 69 12.70 -8.24 8.38
C VAL A 69 13.00 -8.13 6.88
N THR A 70 13.72 -9.12 6.34
CA THR A 70 14.03 -9.23 4.91
C THR A 70 13.83 -10.66 4.42
N LYS A 71 13.76 -10.84 3.10
CA LYS A 71 13.75 -12.17 2.46
C LYS A 71 15.14 -12.81 2.40
N GLY A 72 16.16 -12.01 2.57
CA GLY A 72 17.56 -12.44 2.61
C GLY A 72 18.46 -11.25 2.94
N SER A 73 19.56 -11.55 3.63
CA SER A 73 20.53 -10.56 4.06
C SER A 73 21.93 -11.13 3.90
N TRP A 74 22.79 -10.43 3.17
CA TRP A 74 24.13 -10.93 2.83
C TRP A 74 25.18 -9.84 2.95
N MET A 75 26.40 -10.25 3.30
CA MET A 75 27.60 -9.44 3.20
C MET A 75 28.42 -9.90 2.00
N ILE A 76 28.90 -8.98 1.19
CA ILE A 76 29.75 -9.25 0.05
C ILE A 76 31.20 -9.30 0.54
N HIS A 77 31.82 -10.46 0.42
CA HIS A 77 33.19 -10.70 0.89
C HIS A 77 34.24 -10.71 -0.23
N ASP A 78 33.81 -10.64 -1.47
CA ASP A 78 34.68 -10.74 -2.64
C ASP A 78 34.16 -9.82 -3.75
N LYS A 79 35.03 -8.93 -4.23
CA LYS A 79 34.72 -7.96 -5.28
C LYS A 79 34.22 -8.63 -6.58
N THR A 80 34.75 -9.81 -6.92
CA THR A 80 34.41 -10.55 -8.16
C THR A 80 32.99 -11.10 -8.09
N ARG A 81 32.42 -11.25 -6.88
CA ARG A 81 31.07 -11.77 -6.65
C ARG A 81 29.99 -10.69 -6.51
N ILE A 82 30.34 -9.41 -6.62
CA ILE A 82 29.34 -8.33 -6.58
C ILE A 82 28.18 -8.57 -7.56
N PRO A 83 28.44 -8.91 -8.86
CA PRO A 83 27.34 -9.17 -9.80
C PRO A 83 26.45 -10.35 -9.40
N GLU A 84 27.02 -11.42 -8.84
CA GLU A 84 26.26 -12.58 -8.33
C GLU A 84 25.32 -12.18 -7.19
N PHE A 85 25.82 -11.42 -6.20
CA PHE A 85 25.02 -10.95 -5.06
C PHE A 85 23.93 -10.00 -5.48
N VAL A 86 24.20 -9.08 -6.41
CA VAL A 86 23.19 -8.16 -6.96
C VAL A 86 22.11 -8.95 -7.69
N ALA A 87 22.48 -9.90 -8.57
CA ALA A 87 21.54 -10.77 -9.25
C ALA A 87 20.69 -11.60 -8.27
N THR A 88 21.31 -12.13 -7.21
CA THR A 88 20.63 -12.86 -6.13
C THR A 88 19.65 -11.95 -5.38
N ALA A 89 20.04 -10.73 -5.08
CA ALA A 89 19.18 -9.74 -4.42
C ALA A 89 17.93 -9.44 -5.25
N PHE A 90 18.08 -9.14 -6.55
CA PHE A 90 16.94 -8.89 -7.43
C PHE A 90 16.04 -10.11 -7.57
N ARG A 91 16.62 -11.29 -7.80
CA ARG A 91 15.87 -12.56 -7.91
C ARG A 91 15.08 -12.84 -6.63
N THR A 92 15.72 -12.73 -5.46
CA THR A 92 15.06 -12.99 -4.17
C THR A 92 13.97 -11.97 -3.86
N ALA A 93 14.24 -10.68 -4.10
CA ALA A 93 13.26 -9.62 -3.84
C ALA A 93 11.97 -9.79 -4.65
N THR A 94 12.06 -10.32 -5.88
CA THR A 94 10.93 -10.39 -6.81
C THR A 94 10.28 -11.78 -6.93
N SER A 95 10.88 -12.84 -6.39
CA SER A 95 10.34 -14.22 -6.50
C SER A 95 9.27 -14.50 -5.47
N GLY A 96 8.26 -15.30 -5.83
CA GLY A 96 7.14 -15.63 -4.93
C GLY A 96 6.41 -14.37 -4.47
N ARG A 97 6.16 -14.25 -3.16
CA ARG A 97 5.73 -12.96 -2.60
C ARG A 97 6.90 -11.99 -2.58
N PRO A 98 6.78 -10.82 -3.23
CA PRO A 98 7.87 -9.83 -3.22
C PRO A 98 8.23 -9.36 -1.81
N GLY A 99 9.42 -8.80 -1.64
CA GLY A 99 9.83 -8.27 -0.34
C GLY A 99 11.26 -7.74 -0.35
N PRO A 100 11.69 -7.07 0.72
CA PRO A 100 13.01 -6.48 0.81
C PRO A 100 14.10 -7.53 0.97
N VAL A 101 15.28 -7.18 0.48
CA VAL A 101 16.54 -7.88 0.73
C VAL A 101 17.61 -6.88 1.16
N HIS A 102 18.64 -7.35 1.83
CA HIS A 102 19.74 -6.51 2.29
C HIS A 102 21.10 -7.00 1.76
N LEU A 103 21.92 -6.06 1.33
CA LEU A 103 23.33 -6.27 0.99
C LEU A 103 24.20 -5.34 1.83
N THR A 104 25.14 -5.93 2.58
CA THR A 104 26.25 -5.19 3.18
C THR A 104 27.43 -5.19 2.23
N LEU A 105 27.94 -4.00 1.91
CA LEU A 105 29.07 -3.80 1.01
C LEU A 105 30.22 -3.14 1.78
N PRO A 106 31.25 -3.90 2.23
CA PRO A 106 32.41 -3.38 2.95
C PRO A 106 33.22 -2.40 2.11
N PHE A 107 33.91 -1.45 2.76
CA PHE A 107 34.58 -0.35 2.10
C PHE A 107 35.73 -0.80 1.19
N ASP A 108 36.53 -1.77 1.64
CA ASP A 108 37.61 -2.39 0.85
C ASP A 108 37.10 -3.10 -0.41
N ILE A 109 35.87 -3.66 -0.36
CA ILE A 109 35.21 -4.28 -1.53
C ILE A 109 34.73 -3.18 -2.50
N GLN A 110 34.25 -2.03 -1.98
CA GLN A 110 33.80 -0.91 -2.81
C GLN A 110 34.94 -0.24 -3.58
N GLU A 111 36.13 -0.12 -2.97
CA GLU A 111 37.29 0.50 -3.59
C GLU A 111 38.15 -0.47 -4.43
N ALA A 112 37.86 -1.75 -4.37
CA ALA A 112 38.65 -2.75 -5.08
C ALA A 112 38.47 -2.64 -6.61
N GLU A 113 39.59 -2.61 -7.32
CA GLU A 113 39.59 -2.61 -8.78
C GLU A 113 39.41 -4.02 -9.34
N ILE A 114 38.69 -4.14 -10.45
CA ILE A 114 38.54 -5.36 -11.25
C ILE A 114 38.80 -4.99 -12.73
N SER A 115 39.51 -5.85 -13.45
CA SER A 115 39.80 -5.58 -14.85
C SER A 115 38.56 -5.82 -15.73
N GLU A 116 38.49 -5.11 -16.87
CA GLU A 116 37.42 -5.31 -17.86
C GLU A 116 37.43 -6.76 -18.43
N GLU A 117 38.58 -7.40 -18.47
CA GLU A 117 38.73 -8.77 -18.94
C GLU A 117 38.16 -9.81 -17.98
N GLU A 118 38.18 -9.50 -16.66
CA GLU A 118 37.63 -10.37 -15.61
C GLU A 118 36.12 -10.23 -15.51
N LEU A 119 35.54 -9.03 -15.79
CA LEU A 119 34.11 -8.75 -15.61
C LEU A 119 33.16 -9.77 -16.30
N PRO A 120 33.35 -10.15 -17.58
CA PRO A 120 32.38 -11.01 -18.27
C PRO A 120 32.14 -12.37 -17.63
N GLN A 121 33.15 -12.96 -16.99
CA GLN A 121 33.01 -14.27 -16.34
C GLN A 121 32.22 -14.25 -15.06
N TYR A 122 32.05 -13.06 -14.43
CA TYR A 122 31.30 -12.85 -13.19
C TYR A 122 29.93 -12.20 -13.40
N MET A 123 29.59 -11.80 -14.63
CA MET A 123 28.30 -11.19 -14.96
C MET A 123 27.23 -12.25 -15.17
N PRO A 124 26.27 -12.41 -14.25
CA PRO A 124 25.20 -13.39 -14.44
C PRO A 124 24.29 -12.96 -15.58
N GLN A 125 24.09 -13.86 -16.53
CA GLN A 125 23.09 -13.75 -17.59
C GLN A 125 21.84 -14.50 -17.15
N GLU A 126 20.66 -14.05 -17.59
CA GLU A 126 19.40 -14.70 -17.26
C GLU A 126 19.23 -15.00 -15.74
N TYR A 127 19.50 -14.00 -14.91
CA TYR A 127 19.57 -14.13 -13.46
C TYR A 127 18.23 -14.43 -12.77
N ARG A 128 17.13 -14.44 -13.50
CA ARG A 128 15.80 -14.81 -13.00
C ARG A 128 15.00 -15.57 -14.06
N PRO A 129 14.11 -16.50 -13.64
CA PRO A 129 13.21 -17.15 -14.58
C PRO A 129 12.24 -16.11 -15.17
N THR A 130 11.94 -16.26 -16.46
CA THR A 130 10.98 -15.41 -17.19
C THR A 130 9.60 -16.06 -17.34
N GLY A 131 9.51 -17.38 -17.11
CA GLY A 131 8.25 -18.12 -17.14
C GLY A 131 7.36 -17.82 -15.93
N ARG A 132 6.04 -17.86 -16.14
CA ARG A 132 5.03 -17.73 -15.09
C ARG A 132 4.55 -19.12 -14.67
N PRO A 133 4.77 -19.57 -13.40
CA PRO A 133 4.23 -20.82 -12.90
C PRO A 133 2.72 -20.87 -13.05
N GLN A 134 2.19 -21.90 -13.70
CA GLN A 134 0.76 -22.11 -13.89
C GLN A 134 0.15 -22.76 -12.64
N GLY A 135 -1.14 -22.50 -12.39
CA GLY A 135 -1.91 -23.28 -11.45
C GLY A 135 -2.18 -24.69 -11.94
N ASP A 136 -2.31 -25.66 -11.02
CA ASP A 136 -2.68 -27.04 -11.37
C ASP A 136 -4.03 -27.06 -12.12
N PRO A 137 -4.11 -27.66 -13.32
CA PRO A 137 -5.35 -27.66 -14.14
C PRO A 137 -6.55 -28.25 -13.41
N THR A 138 -6.39 -29.27 -12.57
CA THR A 138 -7.48 -29.87 -11.81
C THR A 138 -8.05 -28.91 -10.78
N LEU A 139 -7.18 -28.13 -10.11
CA LEU A 139 -7.60 -27.12 -9.12
C LEU A 139 -8.24 -25.92 -9.82
N ILE A 140 -7.81 -25.57 -11.02
CA ILE A 140 -8.45 -24.52 -11.86
C ILE A 140 -9.88 -24.96 -12.24
N GLU A 141 -10.08 -26.19 -12.69
CA GLU A 141 -11.39 -26.74 -13.04
C GLU A 141 -12.33 -26.79 -11.82
N GLN A 142 -11.81 -27.22 -10.67
CA GLN A 142 -12.56 -27.20 -9.41
C GLN A 142 -12.97 -25.77 -9.04
N THR A 143 -12.07 -24.80 -9.19
CA THR A 143 -12.35 -23.39 -8.96
C THR A 143 -13.46 -22.89 -9.87
N ALA A 144 -13.38 -23.12 -11.18
CA ALA A 144 -14.41 -22.72 -12.13
C ALA A 144 -15.77 -23.34 -11.82
N SER A 145 -15.79 -24.62 -11.40
CA SER A 145 -17.02 -25.32 -10.99
C SER A 145 -17.65 -24.68 -9.74
N LEU A 146 -16.85 -24.33 -8.72
CA LEU A 146 -17.34 -23.67 -7.52
C LEU A 146 -17.89 -22.27 -7.86
N LEU A 147 -17.17 -21.49 -8.66
CA LEU A 147 -17.61 -20.16 -9.07
C LEU A 147 -18.91 -20.21 -9.89
N LYS A 148 -19.04 -21.18 -10.81
CA LYS A 148 -20.26 -21.37 -11.62
C LYS A 148 -21.50 -21.61 -10.76
N GLY A 149 -21.36 -22.41 -9.70
CA GLY A 149 -22.47 -22.75 -8.80
C GLY A 149 -22.76 -21.69 -7.72
N ALA A 150 -21.98 -20.63 -7.65
CA ALA A 150 -22.09 -19.62 -6.63
C ALA A 150 -23.33 -18.72 -6.82
N THR A 151 -23.88 -18.25 -5.69
CA THR A 151 -25.00 -17.27 -5.67
C THR A 151 -24.58 -15.94 -5.05
N LYS A 152 -23.53 -15.95 -4.21
CA LYS A 152 -22.97 -14.76 -3.55
C LYS A 152 -21.43 -14.78 -3.58
N PRO A 153 -20.80 -14.93 -4.76
CA PRO A 153 -19.35 -14.98 -4.84
C PRO A 153 -18.74 -13.58 -4.68
N VAL A 154 -17.47 -13.56 -4.23
CA VAL A 154 -16.63 -12.36 -4.22
C VAL A 154 -15.19 -12.68 -4.62
N ILE A 155 -14.53 -11.75 -5.32
CA ILE A 155 -13.09 -11.78 -5.59
C ILE A 155 -12.42 -10.73 -4.72
N ILE A 156 -11.31 -11.08 -4.05
CA ILE A 156 -10.52 -10.15 -3.24
C ILE A 156 -9.07 -10.19 -3.70
N ALA A 157 -8.58 -9.11 -4.28
CA ALA A 157 -7.19 -8.97 -4.71
C ALA A 157 -6.32 -8.33 -3.62
N GLY A 158 -5.20 -8.98 -3.31
CA GLY A 158 -4.20 -8.55 -2.31
C GLY A 158 -2.87 -8.11 -2.93
N ASN A 159 -1.89 -7.78 -2.07
CA ASN A 159 -0.62 -7.17 -2.48
C ASN A 159 0.13 -7.87 -3.63
N PRO A 160 0.35 -9.19 -3.63
CA PRO A 160 1.10 -9.83 -4.70
C PRO A 160 0.45 -9.69 -6.09
N ALA A 161 -0.87 -9.52 -6.14
CA ALA A 161 -1.56 -9.30 -7.41
C ALA A 161 -1.06 -8.03 -8.13
N ARG A 162 -0.61 -7.00 -7.38
CA ARG A 162 -0.02 -5.77 -7.94
C ARG A 162 1.17 -6.04 -8.88
N TYR A 163 1.92 -7.11 -8.63
CA TYR A 163 3.17 -7.38 -9.32
C TYR A 163 3.05 -8.42 -10.44
N SER A 164 1.93 -9.11 -10.56
CA SER A 164 1.78 -10.19 -11.53
C SER A 164 0.45 -10.18 -12.30
N VAL A 165 -0.59 -9.51 -11.80
CA VAL A 165 -1.88 -9.42 -12.49
C VAL A 165 -1.93 -8.13 -13.30
N ASP A 166 -2.17 -8.25 -14.61
CA ASP A 166 -2.48 -7.09 -15.44
C ASP A 166 -3.93 -6.62 -15.15
N PRO A 167 -4.20 -5.31 -15.08
CA PRO A 167 -5.55 -4.78 -14.90
C PRO A 167 -6.59 -5.38 -15.84
N THR A 168 -6.21 -5.58 -17.11
CA THR A 168 -7.11 -6.16 -18.12
C THR A 168 -7.49 -7.60 -17.82
N GLN A 169 -6.60 -8.40 -17.22
CA GLN A 169 -6.86 -9.78 -16.80
C GLN A 169 -7.92 -9.83 -15.69
N LEU A 170 -7.78 -8.96 -14.66
CA LEU A 170 -8.75 -8.91 -13.56
C LEU A 170 -10.11 -8.38 -14.05
N GLN A 171 -10.09 -7.39 -14.93
CA GLN A 171 -11.30 -6.86 -15.59
C GLN A 171 -11.99 -7.95 -16.39
N GLU A 172 -11.26 -8.70 -17.22
CA GLU A 172 -11.79 -9.78 -18.03
C GLU A 172 -12.41 -10.91 -17.18
N LEU A 173 -11.75 -11.27 -16.07
CA LEU A 173 -12.30 -12.23 -15.11
C LEU A 173 -13.62 -11.70 -14.52
N ALA A 174 -13.65 -10.46 -14.04
CA ALA A 174 -14.84 -9.83 -13.48
C ALA A 174 -15.98 -9.77 -14.51
N GLU A 175 -15.73 -9.25 -15.70
CA GLU A 175 -16.73 -9.10 -16.76
C GLU A 175 -17.25 -10.44 -17.32
N SER A 176 -16.37 -11.43 -17.47
CA SER A 176 -16.78 -12.74 -17.97
C SER A 176 -17.64 -13.51 -16.96
N THR A 177 -17.37 -13.34 -15.68
CA THR A 177 -18.09 -14.04 -14.60
C THR A 177 -19.21 -13.23 -13.98
N GLY A 178 -19.18 -11.90 -14.05
CA GLY A 178 -20.08 -10.98 -13.35
C GLY A 178 -19.78 -10.88 -11.83
N ILE A 179 -18.69 -11.49 -11.34
CA ILE A 179 -18.38 -11.58 -9.91
C ILE A 179 -17.86 -10.24 -9.39
N PRO A 180 -18.40 -9.75 -8.24
CA PRO A 180 -17.93 -8.54 -7.59
C PRO A 180 -16.47 -8.64 -7.15
N VAL A 181 -15.69 -7.59 -7.41
CA VAL A 181 -14.27 -7.48 -7.04
C VAL A 181 -14.10 -6.44 -5.95
N PHE A 182 -13.30 -6.79 -4.96
CA PHE A 182 -12.80 -5.89 -3.93
C PHE A 182 -11.27 -5.90 -3.97
N THR A 183 -10.66 -4.75 -3.71
CA THR A 183 -9.19 -4.62 -3.72
C THR A 183 -8.68 -4.10 -2.39
N VAL A 184 -7.45 -4.46 -2.02
CA VAL A 184 -6.86 -3.98 -0.76
C VAL A 184 -5.39 -3.60 -0.95
N GLU A 185 -4.94 -2.61 -0.18
CA GLU A 185 -3.55 -2.16 -0.11
C GLU A 185 -2.96 -1.85 -1.50
N GLN A 186 -1.90 -2.57 -1.92
CA GLN A 186 -1.25 -2.34 -3.20
C GLN A 186 -2.07 -2.80 -4.42
N ALA A 187 -3.06 -3.66 -4.21
CA ALA A 187 -3.98 -4.08 -5.28
C ALA A 187 -5.02 -3.01 -5.64
N ARG A 188 -5.11 -1.91 -4.87
CA ARG A 188 -6.03 -0.81 -5.18
C ARG A 188 -5.75 -0.25 -6.58
N GLY A 189 -6.80 -0.13 -7.38
CA GLY A 189 -6.72 0.31 -8.77
C GLY A 189 -6.37 -0.78 -9.79
N LEU A 190 -6.17 -2.05 -9.38
CA LEU A 190 -6.07 -3.16 -10.35
C LEU A 190 -7.36 -3.37 -11.13
N LEU A 191 -8.49 -3.10 -10.52
CA LEU A 191 -9.74 -2.81 -11.20
C LEU A 191 -10.14 -1.40 -10.77
N ASP A 192 -10.49 -0.56 -11.74
CA ASP A 192 -10.93 0.82 -11.49
C ASP A 192 -12.12 0.82 -10.52
N ASP A 193 -12.07 1.63 -9.47
CA ASP A 193 -13.18 1.75 -8.50
C ASP A 193 -14.49 2.28 -9.13
N GLU A 194 -14.44 2.85 -10.33
CA GLU A 194 -15.64 3.25 -11.09
C GLU A 194 -16.18 2.13 -11.98
N HIS A 195 -15.47 1.01 -12.09
CA HIS A 195 -15.98 -0.14 -12.82
C HIS A 195 -17.23 -0.74 -12.12
N PRO A 196 -18.33 -1.08 -12.83
CA PRO A 196 -19.58 -1.53 -12.21
C PRO A 196 -19.47 -2.78 -11.32
N LEU A 197 -18.42 -3.57 -11.47
CA LEU A 197 -18.14 -4.76 -10.65
C LEU A 197 -17.02 -4.52 -9.62
N CYS A 198 -16.48 -3.30 -9.49
CA CYS A 198 -15.55 -2.95 -8.44
C CYS A 198 -16.29 -2.31 -7.26
N PHE A 199 -16.18 -2.93 -6.10
CA PHE A 199 -16.82 -2.45 -4.87
C PHE A 199 -15.82 -1.83 -3.90
N GLY A 200 -14.66 -1.43 -4.38
CA GLY A 200 -13.68 -0.62 -3.68
C GLY A 200 -12.93 -1.39 -2.59
N TYR A 201 -12.78 -0.79 -1.42
CA TYR A 201 -11.89 -1.28 -0.38
C TYR A 201 -12.43 -2.54 0.32
N ALA A 202 -11.63 -3.62 0.35
CA ALA A 202 -11.99 -4.88 1.00
C ALA A 202 -11.76 -4.84 2.53
N ASP A 203 -12.26 -3.82 3.20
CA ASP A 203 -12.20 -3.65 4.66
C ASP A 203 -13.53 -3.10 5.17
N GLY A 204 -14.27 -3.90 5.92
CA GLY A 204 -15.61 -3.54 6.42
C GLY A 204 -15.64 -2.39 7.44
N ALA A 205 -14.48 -1.92 7.92
CA ALA A 205 -14.39 -0.71 8.72
C ALA A 205 -14.47 0.55 7.85
N LEU A 206 -13.82 0.53 6.68
CA LEU A 206 -13.73 1.67 5.75
C LEU A 206 -14.81 1.64 4.67
N ASN A 207 -15.32 0.47 4.36
CA ASN A 207 -16.32 0.23 3.33
C ASN A 207 -17.37 -0.75 3.86
N PRO A 208 -18.54 -0.28 4.29
CA PRO A 208 -19.60 -1.15 4.82
C PRO A 208 -20.07 -2.23 3.86
N THR A 209 -19.96 -2.02 2.54
CA THR A 209 -20.29 -3.04 1.52
C THR A 209 -19.46 -4.32 1.75
N ALA A 210 -18.20 -4.21 2.18
CA ALA A 210 -17.35 -5.34 2.50
C ALA A 210 -17.82 -6.13 3.75
N ARG A 211 -18.74 -5.61 4.56
CA ARG A 211 -19.37 -6.37 5.68
C ARG A 211 -20.22 -7.51 5.17
N ARG A 212 -20.66 -7.46 3.91
CA ARG A 212 -21.38 -8.54 3.23
C ARG A 212 -20.54 -9.80 3.00
N PHE A 213 -19.24 -9.77 3.21
CA PHE A 213 -18.38 -10.97 3.11
C PHE A 213 -18.86 -12.13 3.99
N ARG A 214 -19.54 -11.85 5.09
CA ARG A 214 -20.17 -12.87 5.95
C ARG A 214 -21.28 -13.67 5.25
N GLU A 215 -21.86 -13.13 4.17
CA GLU A 215 -22.93 -13.75 3.39
C GLU A 215 -22.39 -14.46 2.13
N ALA A 216 -21.09 -14.25 1.81
CA ALA A 216 -20.49 -14.86 0.64
C ALA A 216 -20.46 -16.39 0.76
N ASP A 217 -20.90 -17.08 -0.29
CA ASP A 217 -20.86 -18.54 -0.40
C ASP A 217 -19.56 -19.04 -1.03
N VAL A 218 -18.96 -18.29 -1.94
CA VAL A 218 -17.65 -18.57 -2.56
C VAL A 218 -16.77 -17.31 -2.50
N VAL A 219 -15.55 -17.46 -2.02
CA VAL A 219 -14.57 -16.37 -1.92
C VAL A 219 -13.31 -16.75 -2.67
N LEU A 220 -12.96 -15.99 -3.71
CA LEU A 220 -11.69 -16.12 -4.43
C LEU A 220 -10.69 -15.09 -3.92
N LEU A 221 -9.64 -15.55 -3.26
CA LEU A 221 -8.53 -14.73 -2.77
C LEU A 221 -7.38 -14.78 -3.77
N LEU A 222 -7.01 -13.64 -4.35
CA LEU A 222 -5.87 -13.48 -5.25
C LEU A 222 -4.72 -12.83 -4.47
N GLY A 223 -3.81 -13.63 -3.91
CA GLY A 223 -2.68 -13.18 -3.11
C GLY A 223 -3.06 -12.52 -1.77
N LYS A 224 -4.29 -12.65 -1.30
CA LYS A 224 -4.72 -12.03 -0.04
C LYS A 224 -4.54 -12.99 1.13
N ARG A 225 -3.77 -12.54 2.13
CA ARG A 225 -3.65 -13.21 3.44
C ARG A 225 -4.90 -13.01 4.27
N LEU A 226 -5.30 -14.06 5.00
CA LEU A 226 -6.35 -13.98 6.02
C LEU A 226 -5.77 -13.47 7.35
N ASP A 227 -5.43 -12.19 7.38
CA ASP A 227 -4.83 -11.48 8.51
C ASP A 227 -5.86 -11.02 9.57
N HIS A 228 -5.45 -10.22 10.54
CA HIS A 228 -6.29 -9.69 11.60
C HIS A 228 -7.49 -8.88 11.11
N ARG A 229 -7.40 -8.19 9.95
CA ARG A 229 -8.52 -7.43 9.37
C ARG A 229 -9.63 -8.34 8.91
N TYR A 230 -9.27 -9.56 8.49
CA TYR A 230 -10.19 -10.60 8.09
C TYR A 230 -10.53 -11.56 9.25
N ARG A 231 -10.24 -11.13 10.51
CA ARG A 231 -10.41 -11.97 11.71
C ARG A 231 -9.84 -13.37 11.49
N TYR A 232 -8.67 -13.44 10.83
CA TYR A 232 -8.01 -14.70 10.46
C TYR A 232 -8.90 -15.65 9.64
N GLY A 233 -9.80 -15.11 8.84
CA GLY A 233 -10.79 -15.84 8.03
C GLY A 233 -12.19 -15.90 8.63
N GLY A 234 -12.37 -15.49 9.88
CA GLY A 234 -13.66 -15.50 10.57
C GLY A 234 -14.65 -14.40 10.16
N ILE A 235 -14.31 -13.56 9.15
CA ILE A 235 -15.30 -12.65 8.55
C ILE A 235 -16.22 -13.34 7.55
N PHE A 236 -15.83 -14.50 7.02
CA PHE A 236 -16.63 -15.30 6.10
C PHE A 236 -17.43 -16.34 6.89
N SER A 237 -18.59 -16.75 6.37
CA SER A 237 -19.35 -17.86 6.94
C SER A 237 -18.50 -19.14 7.00
N ASP A 238 -18.73 -19.99 8.01
CA ASP A 238 -18.08 -21.29 8.12
C ASP A 238 -18.38 -22.20 6.91
N SER A 239 -19.55 -22.04 6.30
CA SER A 239 -19.96 -22.77 5.09
C SER A 239 -19.34 -22.23 3.80
N ALA A 240 -18.75 -21.01 3.82
CA ALA A 240 -18.17 -20.39 2.63
C ALA A 240 -17.01 -21.21 2.07
N LYS A 241 -17.02 -21.44 0.76
CA LYS A 241 -15.95 -22.10 0.02
C LYS A 241 -14.87 -21.07 -0.29
N VAL A 242 -13.79 -21.09 0.48
CA VAL A 242 -12.64 -20.21 0.25
C VAL A 242 -11.71 -20.88 -0.75
N ILE A 243 -11.41 -20.16 -1.84
CA ILE A 243 -10.42 -20.49 -2.86
C ILE A 243 -9.27 -19.52 -2.66
N GLN A 244 -8.05 -20.00 -2.51
CA GLN A 244 -6.90 -19.14 -2.33
C GLN A 244 -5.84 -19.42 -3.40
N ALA A 245 -5.60 -18.44 -4.24
CA ALA A 245 -4.48 -18.43 -5.17
C ALA A 245 -3.35 -17.56 -4.60
N ASP A 246 -2.13 -18.09 -4.58
CA ASP A 246 -0.99 -17.43 -3.97
C ASP A 246 0.33 -17.86 -4.63
N PRO A 247 1.31 -16.93 -4.80
CA PRO A 247 2.62 -17.30 -5.30
C PRO A 247 3.50 -18.06 -4.28
N SER A 248 2.95 -18.35 -3.08
CA SER A 248 3.65 -19.06 -2.01
C SER A 248 2.73 -20.09 -1.37
N ALA A 249 3.08 -21.37 -1.49
CA ALA A 249 2.36 -22.49 -0.87
C ALA A 249 2.23 -22.31 0.66
N ALA A 250 3.22 -21.69 1.32
CA ALA A 250 3.23 -21.48 2.77
C ALA A 250 2.12 -20.54 3.27
N GLU A 251 1.50 -19.76 2.40
CA GLU A 251 0.39 -18.86 2.75
C GLU A 251 -0.99 -19.48 2.52
N ILE A 252 -1.06 -20.55 1.71
CA ILE A 252 -2.33 -21.21 1.37
C ILE A 252 -2.84 -22.01 2.58
N GLY A 253 -4.07 -21.74 2.97
CA GLY A 253 -4.70 -22.40 4.11
C GLY A 253 -4.22 -21.92 5.48
N ARG A 254 -3.35 -20.91 5.53
CA ARG A 254 -2.91 -20.32 6.79
C ARG A 254 -4.07 -19.58 7.47
N ASN A 255 -4.25 -19.84 8.76
CA ASN A 255 -5.31 -19.33 9.62
C ASN A 255 -6.73 -19.89 9.35
N ARG A 256 -7.06 -20.35 8.15
CA ARG A 256 -8.32 -20.99 7.81
C ARG A 256 -8.11 -22.00 6.68
N GLY A 257 -8.68 -23.20 6.81
CA GLY A 257 -8.68 -24.18 5.72
C GLY A 257 -9.41 -23.64 4.48
N VAL A 258 -8.94 -24.05 3.31
CA VAL A 258 -9.47 -23.64 2.01
C VAL A 258 -10.12 -24.80 1.28
N ALA A 259 -11.12 -24.52 0.46
CA ALA A 259 -11.76 -25.52 -0.40
C ALA A 259 -10.85 -25.88 -1.58
N VAL A 260 -10.13 -24.86 -2.13
CA VAL A 260 -9.14 -25.03 -3.19
C VAL A 260 -7.96 -24.12 -2.90
N GLY A 261 -6.74 -24.65 -2.97
CA GLY A 261 -5.50 -23.90 -2.84
C GLY A 261 -4.68 -24.02 -4.12
N ILE A 262 -4.36 -22.87 -4.76
CA ILE A 262 -3.63 -22.83 -6.02
C ILE A 262 -2.31 -22.08 -5.81
N GLU A 263 -1.18 -22.78 -5.91
CA GLU A 263 0.12 -22.14 -6.00
C GLU A 263 0.43 -21.78 -7.45
N GLY A 264 0.84 -20.54 -7.72
CA GLY A 264 1.23 -20.10 -9.05
C GLY A 264 1.38 -18.59 -9.17
N ASP A 265 1.82 -18.13 -10.32
CA ASP A 265 1.77 -16.73 -10.72
C ASP A 265 0.32 -16.28 -10.82
N LEU A 266 -0.03 -15.19 -10.12
CA LEU A 266 -1.44 -14.80 -10.02
C LEU A 266 -2.03 -14.35 -11.35
N GLY A 267 -1.23 -13.73 -12.24
CA GLY A 267 -1.69 -13.37 -13.59
C GLY A 267 -2.01 -14.62 -14.42
N ALA A 268 -1.10 -15.62 -14.39
CA ALA A 268 -1.33 -16.89 -15.07
C ALA A 268 -2.55 -17.65 -14.52
N VAL A 269 -2.71 -17.67 -13.19
CA VAL A 269 -3.88 -18.29 -12.55
C VAL A 269 -5.19 -17.58 -12.91
N VAL A 270 -5.20 -16.25 -12.94
CA VAL A 270 -6.37 -15.45 -13.37
C VAL A 270 -6.75 -15.77 -14.82
N GLU A 271 -5.77 -15.82 -15.72
CA GLU A 271 -6.00 -16.22 -17.13
C GLU A 271 -6.62 -17.64 -17.22
N GLN A 272 -6.07 -18.61 -16.49
CA GLN A 272 -6.58 -19.99 -16.47
C GLN A 272 -8.01 -20.06 -15.92
N ILE A 273 -8.31 -19.39 -14.80
CA ILE A 273 -9.67 -19.36 -14.22
C ILE A 273 -10.64 -18.70 -15.19
N THR A 274 -10.23 -17.59 -15.82
CA THR A 274 -11.06 -16.89 -16.80
C THR A 274 -11.42 -17.80 -17.99
N ALA A 275 -10.42 -18.51 -18.54
CA ALA A 275 -10.63 -19.44 -19.64
C ALA A 275 -11.56 -20.60 -19.25
N ALA A 276 -11.36 -21.20 -18.07
CA ALA A 276 -12.18 -22.28 -17.57
C ALA A 276 -13.64 -21.84 -17.31
N CYS A 277 -13.84 -20.63 -16.76
CA CYS A 277 -15.18 -20.07 -16.55
C CYS A 277 -15.89 -19.80 -17.89
N LYS A 278 -15.19 -19.29 -18.90
CA LYS A 278 -15.77 -19.08 -20.24
C LYS A 278 -16.20 -20.40 -20.88
N ALA A 279 -15.39 -21.44 -20.75
CA ALA A 279 -15.70 -22.75 -21.31
C ALA A 279 -16.81 -23.49 -20.52
N GLY A 280 -16.82 -23.39 -19.19
CA GLY A 280 -17.73 -24.11 -18.31
C GLY A 280 -19.06 -23.41 -18.03
N GLY A 281 -19.19 -22.14 -18.36
CA GLY A 281 -20.36 -21.28 -18.04
C GLY A 281 -20.13 -20.38 -16.86
N SER A 282 -20.84 -19.26 -16.82
CA SER A 282 -20.69 -18.15 -15.88
C SER A 282 -21.82 -18.13 -14.83
N PRO A 283 -21.58 -17.69 -13.60
CA PRO A 283 -22.63 -17.49 -12.57
C PRO A 283 -23.50 -16.23 -12.79
N LYS A 284 -23.28 -15.43 -13.84
CA LYS A 284 -23.90 -14.10 -14.05
C LYS A 284 -25.40 -14.02 -13.71
N GLU A 285 -26.18 -14.98 -14.19
CA GLU A 285 -27.63 -14.98 -13.96
C GLU A 285 -27.97 -15.28 -12.49
N ASN A 286 -27.19 -16.13 -11.84
CA ASN A 286 -27.43 -16.55 -10.45
C ASN A 286 -27.07 -15.45 -9.44
N ILE A 287 -26.18 -14.53 -9.80
CA ILE A 287 -25.62 -13.52 -8.89
C ILE A 287 -26.17 -12.12 -9.09
N ALA A 288 -27.09 -11.90 -10.02
CA ALA A 288 -27.61 -10.57 -10.36
C ALA A 288 -28.20 -9.84 -9.12
N ALA A 289 -28.99 -10.54 -8.32
CA ALA A 289 -29.56 -10.00 -7.08
C ALA A 289 -28.48 -9.66 -6.03
N TRP A 290 -27.41 -10.44 -5.98
CA TRP A 290 -26.27 -10.17 -5.10
C TRP A 290 -25.53 -8.88 -5.51
N VAL A 291 -25.21 -8.72 -6.78
CA VAL A 291 -24.56 -7.51 -7.33
C VAL A 291 -25.46 -6.29 -7.10
N GLU A 292 -26.77 -6.41 -7.33
CA GLU A 292 -27.73 -5.33 -7.07
C GLU A 292 -27.72 -4.91 -5.58
N GLN A 293 -27.66 -5.88 -4.67
CA GLN A 293 -27.59 -5.56 -3.23
C GLN A 293 -26.29 -4.82 -2.87
N LEU A 294 -25.16 -5.24 -3.41
CA LEU A 294 -23.87 -4.55 -3.19
C LEU A 294 -23.90 -3.14 -3.76
N ASN A 295 -24.51 -2.93 -4.93
CA ASN A 295 -24.67 -1.59 -5.52
C ASN A 295 -25.53 -0.67 -4.63
N LYS A 296 -26.63 -1.19 -4.05
CA LYS A 296 -27.46 -0.43 -3.10
C LYS A 296 -26.66 -0.02 -1.87
N ASP A 297 -25.87 -0.95 -1.30
CA ASP A 297 -25.06 -0.68 -0.12
C ASP A 297 -23.96 0.35 -0.44
N ALA A 298 -23.30 0.24 -1.59
CA ALA A 298 -22.26 1.17 -2.01
C ALA A 298 -22.82 2.59 -2.25
N ALA A 299 -23.98 2.70 -2.92
CA ALA A 299 -24.65 4.00 -3.12
C ALA A 299 -25.10 4.64 -1.80
N ALA A 300 -25.62 3.84 -0.87
CA ALA A 300 -26.01 4.33 0.46
C ALA A 300 -24.81 4.85 1.25
N TRP A 301 -23.67 4.15 1.16
CA TRP A 301 -22.44 4.58 1.81
C TRP A 301 -21.87 5.87 1.22
N ASP A 302 -21.82 6.00 -0.11
CA ASP A 302 -21.38 7.25 -0.76
C ASP A 302 -22.27 8.43 -0.33
N ALA A 303 -23.58 8.23 -0.29
CA ALA A 303 -24.52 9.27 0.17
C ALA A 303 -24.29 9.63 1.65
N GLU A 304 -24.02 8.64 2.52
CA GLU A 304 -23.69 8.88 3.94
C GLU A 304 -22.40 9.69 4.09
N LEU A 305 -21.35 9.34 3.36
CA LEU A 305 -20.07 10.07 3.39
C LEU A 305 -20.25 11.52 2.93
N ARG A 306 -20.97 11.74 1.83
CA ARG A 306 -21.23 13.09 1.31
C ARG A 306 -22.07 13.93 2.27
N ALA A 307 -23.04 13.33 2.97
CA ALA A 307 -23.85 14.02 3.97
C ALA A 307 -23.06 14.49 5.20
N LYS A 308 -21.90 13.89 5.48
CA LYS A 308 -21.01 14.32 6.58
C LYS A 308 -20.12 15.51 6.20
N ALA A 309 -20.00 15.84 4.93
CA ALA A 309 -19.41 17.08 4.45
C ALA A 309 -20.46 18.21 4.64
N ASP A 310 -20.57 18.72 5.85
CA ASP A 310 -21.66 19.58 6.30
C ASP A 310 -21.39 21.08 6.17
N GLY A 311 -20.19 21.44 5.72
CA GLY A 311 -19.78 22.82 5.49
C GLY A 311 -19.64 23.68 6.75
N GLN A 312 -19.60 23.07 7.93
CA GLN A 312 -19.49 23.80 9.21
C GLN A 312 -18.03 24.16 9.53
N ASP A 313 -17.85 25.09 10.43
CA ASP A 313 -16.58 25.53 11.01
C ASP A 313 -16.49 25.08 12.48
N PRO A 314 -15.46 24.35 12.94
CA PRO A 314 -14.38 23.75 12.12
C PRO A 314 -14.89 22.66 11.18
N MET A 315 -14.30 22.57 9.96
CA MET A 315 -14.75 21.66 8.91
C MET A 315 -14.55 20.19 9.22
N HIS A 316 -15.45 19.35 8.74
CA HIS A 316 -15.27 17.89 8.79
C HIS A 316 -14.19 17.45 7.79
N PRO A 317 -13.38 16.39 8.06
CA PRO A 317 -12.44 15.85 7.09
C PRO A 317 -13.03 15.61 5.69
N LEU A 318 -14.29 15.22 5.58
CA LEU A 318 -14.95 14.99 4.28
C LEU A 318 -15.22 16.28 3.50
N ASP A 319 -15.32 17.44 4.16
CA ASP A 319 -15.38 18.73 3.45
C ASP A 319 -14.10 18.96 2.64
N VAL A 320 -12.95 18.50 3.16
CA VAL A 320 -11.69 18.58 2.42
C VAL A 320 -11.75 17.70 1.17
N TYR A 321 -12.10 16.42 1.31
CA TYR A 321 -12.08 15.47 0.21
C TYR A 321 -13.11 15.75 -0.87
N THR A 322 -14.32 16.16 -0.51
CA THR A 322 -15.36 16.53 -1.49
C THR A 322 -14.99 17.77 -2.30
N ASN A 323 -14.33 18.76 -1.69
CA ASN A 323 -13.85 19.96 -2.40
C ASN A 323 -12.62 19.69 -3.29
N LEU A 324 -11.96 18.52 -3.14
CA LEU A 324 -10.79 18.12 -3.94
C LEU A 324 -11.15 17.30 -5.18
N GLU A 325 -12.35 16.72 -5.28
CA GLU A 325 -12.72 15.82 -6.38
C GLU A 325 -12.43 16.44 -7.76
N GLN A 326 -12.68 17.73 -7.94
CA GLN A 326 -12.41 18.46 -9.18
C GLN A 326 -10.93 18.49 -9.62
N HIS A 327 -10.01 18.24 -8.71
CA HIS A 327 -8.57 18.24 -8.98
C HIS A 327 -7.99 16.84 -9.21
N ILE A 328 -8.79 15.80 -8.97
CA ILE A 328 -8.37 14.40 -9.04
C ILE A 328 -8.86 13.79 -10.36
N ASP A 329 -7.92 13.31 -11.14
CA ASP A 329 -8.16 12.52 -12.35
C ASP A 329 -7.59 11.11 -12.21
N GLU A 330 -7.74 10.27 -13.23
CA GLU A 330 -7.28 8.89 -13.19
C GLU A 330 -5.75 8.73 -13.08
N ASP A 331 -4.98 9.77 -13.48
CA ASP A 331 -3.52 9.80 -13.43
C ASP A 331 -2.97 10.45 -12.16
N THR A 332 -3.83 11.03 -11.34
CA THR A 332 -3.44 11.62 -10.06
C THR A 332 -2.97 10.54 -9.09
N VAL A 333 -1.79 10.73 -8.49
CA VAL A 333 -1.29 9.84 -7.44
C VAL A 333 -1.73 10.35 -6.08
N LEU A 334 -2.52 9.54 -5.39
CA LEU A 334 -3.02 9.79 -4.04
C LEU A 334 -2.17 9.03 -3.03
N VAL A 335 -1.59 9.74 -2.08
CA VAL A 335 -0.74 9.14 -1.04
C VAL A 335 -1.34 9.42 0.33
N MET A 336 -1.72 8.37 1.04
CA MET A 336 -2.41 8.41 2.31
C MET A 336 -1.47 8.03 3.46
N ASP A 337 -1.24 8.96 4.40
CA ASP A 337 -0.50 8.69 5.63
C ASP A 337 -1.37 8.01 6.70
N GLY A 338 -1.25 8.39 7.94
CA GLY A 338 -2.01 7.90 9.09
C GLY A 338 -2.92 8.95 9.70
N GLY A 339 -3.64 8.52 10.73
CA GLY A 339 -4.59 9.36 11.48
C GLY A 339 -6.03 9.28 10.98
N ASP A 340 -6.98 9.77 11.80
CA ASP A 340 -8.42 9.77 11.47
C ASP A 340 -8.74 10.52 10.18
N TYR A 341 -8.11 11.67 9.98
CA TYR A 341 -8.25 12.47 8.76
C TYR A 341 -8.12 11.62 7.50
N VAL A 342 -7.05 10.84 7.42
CA VAL A 342 -6.74 10.03 6.22
C VAL A 342 -7.66 8.81 6.07
N GLN A 343 -8.20 8.27 7.17
CA GLN A 343 -9.16 7.16 7.08
C GLN A 343 -10.47 7.61 6.40
N TRP A 344 -10.90 8.85 6.60
CA TRP A 344 -12.02 9.42 5.84
C TRP A 344 -11.71 9.48 4.34
N GLY A 345 -10.50 9.91 3.96
CA GLY A 345 -10.06 9.90 2.56
C GLY A 345 -10.00 8.50 1.95
N ARG A 346 -9.56 7.50 2.71
CA ARG A 346 -9.55 6.09 2.29
C ARG A 346 -10.94 5.51 2.07
N SER A 347 -11.93 6.00 2.82
CA SER A 347 -13.33 5.59 2.64
C SER A 347 -14.00 6.28 1.45
N PHE A 348 -13.54 7.48 1.07
CA PHE A 348 -14.19 8.34 0.09
C PHE A 348 -13.52 8.32 -1.29
N LEU A 349 -12.18 8.44 -1.33
CA LEU A 349 -11.44 8.58 -2.58
C LEU A 349 -11.29 7.26 -3.32
N LYS A 350 -11.38 7.32 -4.63
CA LYS A 350 -11.35 6.16 -5.53
C LYS A 350 -9.95 5.90 -6.08
N ALA A 351 -9.61 4.62 -6.19
CA ALA A 351 -8.40 4.15 -6.86
C ALA A 351 -8.73 3.80 -8.31
N ARG A 352 -8.17 4.58 -9.27
CA ARG A 352 -8.51 4.47 -10.68
C ARG A 352 -7.55 3.58 -11.47
N LYS A 353 -6.25 3.63 -11.12
CA LYS A 353 -5.18 2.87 -11.77
C LYS A 353 -4.23 2.24 -10.75
N PRO A 354 -3.55 1.12 -11.10
CA PRO A 354 -2.56 0.51 -10.22
C PRO A 354 -1.44 1.49 -9.84
N GLY A 355 -1.06 1.47 -8.56
CA GLY A 355 -0.01 2.34 -8.06
C GLY A 355 -0.40 3.81 -7.86
N ARG A 356 -1.63 4.22 -8.20
CA ARG A 356 -2.10 5.60 -8.01
C ARG A 356 -2.74 5.87 -6.66
N PHE A 357 -2.98 4.84 -5.87
CA PHE A 357 -3.53 4.95 -4.52
C PHE A 357 -2.59 4.27 -3.52
N GLN A 358 -1.84 5.06 -2.77
CA GLN A 358 -0.82 4.56 -1.85
C GLN A 358 -1.18 4.82 -0.39
N ARG A 359 -0.74 3.94 0.50
CA ARG A 359 -0.87 4.08 1.95
C ARG A 359 0.30 3.41 2.68
N LEU A 360 0.34 3.59 4.02
CA LEU A 360 1.40 3.11 4.91
C LEU A 360 1.68 1.60 4.86
N GLY A 361 0.73 0.78 4.40
CA GLY A 361 0.82 -0.68 4.47
C GLY A 361 0.33 -1.26 5.81
N PRO A 362 0.42 -2.60 5.97
CA PRO A 362 -0.15 -3.30 7.13
C PRO A 362 0.47 -2.92 8.47
N LEU A 363 1.76 -2.56 8.50
CA LEU A 363 2.46 -2.14 9.73
C LEU A 363 2.06 -0.74 10.19
N SER A 364 1.48 0.09 9.30
CA SER A 364 1.05 1.45 9.60
C SER A 364 2.16 2.38 10.11
N HIS A 365 3.33 2.34 9.47
CA HIS A 365 4.48 3.19 9.78
C HIS A 365 4.22 4.63 9.34
N LEU A 366 3.99 5.53 10.30
CA LEU A 366 3.61 6.93 10.05
C LEU A 366 4.73 7.75 9.41
N GLY A 367 4.34 8.84 8.74
CA GLY A 367 5.26 9.78 8.09
C GLY A 367 5.63 9.41 6.65
N ALA A 368 5.02 8.37 6.07
CA ALA A 368 5.36 7.92 4.72
C ALA A 368 4.82 8.83 3.60
N ALA A 369 3.87 9.73 3.86
CA ALA A 369 3.20 10.51 2.81
C ALA A 369 4.20 11.34 1.98
N VAL A 370 5.03 12.16 2.60
CA VAL A 370 6.00 13.01 1.88
C VAL A 370 7.01 12.15 1.09
N PRO A 371 7.72 11.16 1.69
CA PRO A 371 8.64 10.31 0.95
C PRO A 371 8.00 9.51 -0.20
N TYR A 372 6.75 9.06 -0.05
CA TYR A 372 6.06 8.33 -1.11
C TYR A 372 5.59 9.28 -2.22
N ALA A 373 5.13 10.49 -1.87
CA ALA A 373 4.79 11.52 -2.85
C ALA A 373 6.01 11.94 -3.67
N MET A 374 7.19 12.08 -3.03
CA MET A 374 8.45 12.31 -3.73
C MET A 374 8.75 11.19 -4.74
N ALA A 375 8.61 9.93 -4.30
CA ALA A 375 8.79 8.76 -5.18
C ALA A 375 7.79 8.75 -6.33
N ALA A 376 6.54 9.13 -6.07
CA ALA A 376 5.49 9.24 -7.09
C ALA A 376 5.84 10.29 -8.15
N LYS A 377 6.29 11.46 -7.72
CA LYS A 377 6.65 12.56 -8.63
C LYS A 377 7.87 12.22 -9.48
N LEU A 378 8.84 11.49 -8.91
CA LEU A 378 10.00 11.00 -9.66
C LEU A 378 9.63 9.89 -10.66
N ALA A 379 8.68 9.01 -10.30
CA ALA A 379 8.22 7.94 -11.19
C ALA A 379 7.31 8.46 -12.32
N TYR A 380 6.51 9.47 -12.04
CA TYR A 380 5.52 10.05 -12.94
C TYR A 380 5.61 11.59 -12.91
N PRO A 381 6.61 12.18 -13.58
CA PRO A 381 6.88 13.62 -13.52
C PRO A 381 5.71 14.51 -13.92
N GLU A 382 4.85 14.03 -14.85
CA GLU A 382 3.72 14.81 -15.36
C GLU A 382 2.44 14.67 -14.51
N SER A 383 2.37 13.65 -13.66
CA SER A 383 1.18 13.41 -12.84
C SER A 383 1.07 14.42 -11.69
N LYS A 384 -0.16 14.77 -11.36
CA LYS A 384 -0.47 15.41 -10.07
C LYS A 384 -0.17 14.42 -8.94
N VAL A 385 0.45 14.90 -7.88
CA VAL A 385 0.71 14.09 -6.68
C VAL A 385 0.14 14.80 -5.47
N LEU A 386 -0.89 14.20 -4.87
CA LEU A 386 -1.56 14.69 -3.67
C LEU A 386 -1.22 13.77 -2.50
N ALA A 387 -0.52 14.30 -1.52
CA ALA A 387 -0.23 13.63 -0.26
C ALA A 387 -1.21 14.11 0.81
N PHE A 388 -1.80 13.18 1.56
CA PHE A 388 -2.71 13.47 2.66
C PHE A 388 -2.09 12.99 3.96
N SER A 389 -1.97 13.87 4.93
CA SER A 389 -1.38 13.58 6.23
C SER A 389 -2.15 14.29 7.34
N GLY A 390 -2.29 13.68 8.50
CA GLY A 390 -2.60 14.40 9.73
C GLY A 390 -1.37 15.14 10.25
N ASP A 391 -1.57 16.13 11.08
CA ASP A 391 -0.50 16.96 11.66
C ASP A 391 0.55 16.15 12.45
N GLY A 392 0.13 15.18 13.25
CA GLY A 392 1.05 14.29 13.96
C GLY A 392 1.94 13.47 13.02
N ALA A 393 1.35 12.85 11.98
CA ALA A 393 2.09 12.05 11.01
C ALA A 393 3.03 12.92 10.15
N PHE A 394 2.61 14.11 9.76
CA PHE A 394 3.42 15.07 9.00
C PHE A 394 4.69 15.49 9.72
N GLY A 395 4.63 15.59 11.06
CA GLY A 395 5.79 15.95 11.88
C GLY A 395 7.00 15.03 11.75
N PHE A 396 6.83 13.76 11.34
CA PHE A 396 7.95 12.82 11.19
C PHE A 396 8.92 13.18 10.07
N TYR A 397 8.42 13.66 8.92
CA TYR A 397 9.24 13.91 7.71
C TYR A 397 8.93 15.26 7.05
N SER A 398 8.42 16.23 7.80
CA SER A 398 8.15 17.59 7.29
C SER A 398 9.38 18.27 6.70
N MET A 399 10.57 18.02 7.26
CA MET A 399 11.83 18.59 6.78
C MET A 399 12.28 18.05 5.41
N GLU A 400 11.68 16.97 4.90
CA GLU A 400 11.93 16.48 3.54
C GLU A 400 11.40 17.45 2.46
N TYR A 401 10.66 18.46 2.85
CA TYR A 401 10.35 19.59 1.96
C TYR A 401 11.62 20.34 1.50
N ASP A 402 12.68 20.42 2.33
CA ASP A 402 13.98 20.90 1.87
C ASP A 402 14.54 20.04 0.73
N THR A 403 14.44 18.71 0.84
CA THR A 403 14.82 17.79 -0.23
C THR A 403 13.96 18.00 -1.49
N CYS A 404 12.65 18.18 -1.34
CA CYS A 404 11.75 18.47 -2.46
C CYS A 404 12.16 19.76 -3.20
N ILE A 405 12.49 20.81 -2.45
CA ILE A 405 12.86 22.12 -3.00
C ILE A 405 14.23 22.05 -3.72
N ARG A 406 15.23 21.44 -3.07
CA ARG A 406 16.58 21.28 -3.66
C ARG A 406 16.58 20.49 -4.96
N HIS A 407 15.64 19.57 -5.11
CA HIS A 407 15.56 18.66 -6.26
C HIS A 407 14.36 18.93 -7.18
N ASN A 408 13.62 20.02 -6.98
CA ASN A 408 12.43 20.39 -7.76
C ASN A 408 11.38 19.27 -7.85
N ILE A 409 11.14 18.57 -6.73
CA ILE A 409 10.15 17.49 -6.65
C ILE A 409 8.82 18.10 -6.23
N ASN A 410 8.00 18.52 -7.20
CA ASN A 410 6.78 19.28 -6.99
C ASN A 410 5.63 18.39 -6.55
N ILE A 411 5.52 18.15 -5.24
CA ILE A 411 4.40 17.47 -4.58
C ILE A 411 3.47 18.50 -3.94
N THR A 412 2.21 18.12 -3.73
CA THR A 412 1.26 18.93 -2.95
C THR A 412 0.75 18.10 -1.77
N THR A 413 1.03 18.53 -0.55
CA THR A 413 0.46 17.93 0.66
C THR A 413 -0.77 18.73 1.09
N VAL A 414 -1.88 18.02 1.33
CA VAL A 414 -3.08 18.55 1.97
C VAL A 414 -3.10 18.01 3.40
N LEU A 415 -2.75 18.87 4.33
CA LEU A 415 -2.59 18.53 5.73
C LEU A 415 -3.90 18.76 6.48
N GLY A 416 -4.46 17.73 7.09
CA GLY A 416 -5.56 17.86 8.03
C GLY A 416 -5.03 18.13 9.43
N ASN A 417 -5.25 19.34 9.94
CA ASN A 417 -4.67 19.83 11.20
C ASN A 417 -5.78 20.02 12.24
N ASP A 418 -5.88 19.07 13.17
CA ASP A 418 -6.80 19.10 14.31
C ASP A 418 -6.08 19.21 15.66
N HIS A 419 -4.77 19.43 15.62
CA HIS A 419 -3.88 19.58 16.77
C HIS A 419 -3.90 18.39 17.75
N THR A 420 -4.09 17.15 17.20
CA THR A 420 -4.14 15.97 18.05
C THR A 420 -3.73 14.67 17.34
N TRP A 421 -3.29 13.70 18.11
CA TRP A 421 -3.22 12.30 17.67
C TRP A 421 -4.63 11.70 17.67
N GLY A 422 -5.44 12.01 16.65
CA GLY A 422 -6.89 11.81 16.62
C GLY A 422 -7.32 10.39 16.95
N ILE A 423 -6.78 9.36 16.26
CA ILE A 423 -7.13 7.94 16.51
C ILE A 423 -6.84 7.55 17.96
N ASP A 424 -5.64 7.89 18.46
CA ASP A 424 -5.23 7.55 19.82
C ASP A 424 -6.09 8.25 20.86
N LYS A 425 -6.39 9.53 20.66
CA LYS A 425 -7.27 10.30 21.54
C LYS A 425 -8.66 9.72 21.59
N THR A 426 -9.25 9.43 20.43
CA THR A 426 -10.59 8.85 20.30
C THR A 426 -10.69 7.51 21.02
N ILE A 427 -9.71 6.63 20.82
CA ILE A 427 -9.67 5.31 21.46
C ILE A 427 -9.47 5.45 22.97
N GLN A 428 -8.56 6.31 23.44
CA GLN A 428 -8.33 6.54 24.87
C GLN A 428 -9.59 7.11 25.56
N MET A 429 -10.26 8.07 24.92
CA MET A 429 -11.52 8.63 25.43
C MET A 429 -12.61 7.55 25.54
N ALA A 430 -12.76 6.71 24.52
CA ALA A 430 -13.76 5.64 24.52
C ALA A 430 -13.48 4.56 25.61
N TYR A 431 -12.20 4.26 25.89
CA TYR A 431 -11.84 3.17 26.81
C TYR A 431 -11.64 3.64 28.25
N TYR A 432 -11.11 4.83 28.43
CA TYR A 432 -10.64 5.33 29.74
C TYR A 432 -11.34 6.63 30.18
N ASN A 433 -12.22 7.18 29.33
CA ASN A 433 -12.84 8.49 29.54
C ASN A 433 -11.83 9.61 29.81
N ARG A 434 -10.63 9.45 29.34
CA ARG A 434 -9.55 10.45 29.37
C ARG A 434 -8.49 10.14 28.32
N ALA A 435 -7.84 11.18 27.81
CA ALA A 435 -6.72 11.07 26.91
C ALA A 435 -5.45 11.63 27.55
N VAL A 436 -4.29 11.01 27.25
CA VAL A 436 -2.98 11.41 27.79
C VAL A 436 -1.95 11.40 26.66
N GLY A 437 -1.21 12.51 26.51
CA GLY A 437 -0.16 12.64 25.51
C GLY A 437 -0.65 12.69 24.04
N THR A 438 -1.92 12.98 23.83
CA THR A 438 -2.53 13.01 22.50
C THR A 438 -2.77 14.39 21.94
N ASP A 439 -2.81 15.42 22.79
CA ASP A 439 -2.96 16.80 22.35
C ASP A 439 -1.62 17.33 21.82
N LEU A 440 -1.65 17.93 20.65
CA LEU A 440 -0.54 18.62 20.03
C LEU A 440 -0.70 20.13 20.21
N ARG A 441 0.39 20.87 20.11
CA ARG A 441 0.34 22.32 20.12
C ARG A 441 -0.26 22.84 18.81
N PRO A 442 -0.98 23.96 18.80
CA PRO A 442 -1.46 24.57 17.58
C PRO A 442 -0.28 25.11 16.75
N ILE A 443 0.24 24.24 15.86
CA ILE A 443 1.35 24.57 14.97
C ILE A 443 0.81 24.92 13.60
N ARG A 444 1.29 26.03 13.04
CA ARG A 444 1.07 26.46 11.67
C ARG A 444 2.15 25.81 10.80
N TYR A 445 1.85 24.61 10.29
CA TYR A 445 2.79 23.85 9.43
C TYR A 445 3.03 24.53 8.08
N ASP A 446 2.07 25.33 7.59
CA ASP A 446 2.27 26.22 6.45
C ASP A 446 3.47 27.14 6.66
N LYS A 447 3.63 27.73 7.84
CA LYS A 447 4.75 28.62 8.15
C LYS A 447 6.10 27.86 8.23
N VAL A 448 6.08 26.61 8.64
CA VAL A 448 7.29 25.77 8.64
C VAL A 448 7.78 25.53 7.21
N VAL A 449 6.87 25.09 6.32
CA VAL A 449 7.21 24.82 4.92
C VAL A 449 7.53 26.12 4.14
N GLU A 450 6.83 27.22 4.43
CA GLU A 450 7.13 28.54 3.87
C GLU A 450 8.56 29.00 4.21
N ALA A 451 8.96 28.80 5.48
CA ALA A 451 10.29 29.23 5.95
C ALA A 451 11.46 28.50 5.23
N ILE A 452 11.24 27.30 4.75
CA ILE A 452 12.22 26.54 3.96
C ILE A 452 12.03 26.69 2.44
N GLY A 453 11.08 27.54 1.99
CA GLY A 453 10.92 27.93 0.60
C GLY A 453 9.82 27.23 -0.18
N GLY A 454 8.95 26.43 0.46
CA GLY A 454 7.80 25.83 -0.19
C GLY A 454 6.68 26.86 -0.51
N TYR A 455 5.74 26.47 -1.37
CA TYR A 455 4.50 27.22 -1.54
C TYR A 455 3.48 26.77 -0.48
N THR A 456 2.82 27.69 0.20
CA THR A 456 1.92 27.32 1.30
C THR A 456 0.66 28.14 1.32
N GLU A 457 -0.44 27.50 1.78
CA GLU A 457 -1.67 28.14 2.13
C GLU A 457 -2.21 27.58 3.45
N HIS A 458 -2.96 28.40 4.16
CA HIS A 458 -3.73 27.97 5.32
C HIS A 458 -5.21 28.21 5.05
N VAL A 459 -6.02 27.18 5.32
CA VAL A 459 -7.44 27.16 5.00
C VAL A 459 -8.24 26.77 6.23
N ASP A 460 -9.20 27.58 6.59
CA ASP A 460 -10.14 27.35 7.69
C ASP A 460 -11.61 27.22 7.26
N ARG A 461 -11.92 27.47 5.97
CA ARG A 461 -13.26 27.38 5.41
C ARG A 461 -13.38 26.36 4.30
N PRO A 462 -14.40 25.48 4.29
CA PRO A 462 -14.58 24.44 3.28
C PRO A 462 -14.53 24.97 1.84
N SER A 463 -15.15 26.10 1.54
CA SER A 463 -15.20 26.68 0.20
C SER A 463 -13.85 27.12 -0.37
N GLU A 464 -12.84 27.26 0.47
CA GLU A 464 -11.49 27.68 0.08
C GLU A 464 -10.54 26.51 -0.21
N VAL A 465 -10.88 25.30 0.23
CA VAL A 465 -10.02 24.10 0.07
C VAL A 465 -9.73 23.84 -1.41
N GLY A 466 -10.73 23.73 -2.26
CA GLY A 466 -10.56 23.49 -3.69
C GLY A 466 -9.71 24.58 -4.38
N PRO A 467 -10.07 25.88 -4.23
CA PRO A 467 -9.27 26.97 -4.77
C PRO A 467 -7.80 26.99 -4.30
N ALA A 468 -7.55 26.75 -3.01
CA ALA A 468 -6.19 26.72 -2.45
C ALA A 468 -5.35 25.58 -3.04
N VAL A 469 -5.92 24.37 -3.12
CA VAL A 469 -5.23 23.22 -3.74
C VAL A 469 -5.00 23.45 -5.23
N GLY A 470 -5.96 24.08 -5.93
CA GLY A 470 -5.78 24.48 -7.32
C GLY A 470 -4.58 25.42 -7.51
N ARG A 471 -4.43 26.45 -6.67
CA ARG A 471 -3.26 27.35 -6.69
C ARG A 471 -1.96 26.63 -6.32
N ALA A 472 -2.00 25.76 -5.31
CA ALA A 472 -0.86 24.95 -4.92
C ALA A 472 -0.34 24.06 -6.06
N LEU A 473 -1.23 23.34 -6.75
CA LEU A 473 -0.91 22.53 -7.92
C LEU A 473 -0.36 23.38 -9.08
N ALA A 474 -0.92 24.57 -9.31
CA ALA A 474 -0.50 25.49 -10.37
C ALA A 474 0.81 26.23 -10.06
N SER A 475 1.26 26.25 -8.79
CA SER A 475 2.46 26.97 -8.37
C SER A 475 3.75 26.43 -8.98
N GLY A 476 3.76 25.17 -9.45
CA GLY A 476 4.96 24.50 -9.94
C GLY A 476 6.06 24.32 -8.87
N ARG A 477 5.69 24.38 -7.58
CA ARG A 477 6.61 24.29 -6.44
C ARG A 477 6.16 23.19 -5.47
N PRO A 478 7.06 22.60 -4.66
CA PRO A 478 6.65 21.79 -3.51
C PRO A 478 5.70 22.58 -2.61
N SER A 479 4.50 22.05 -2.36
CA SER A 479 3.40 22.83 -1.81
C SER A 479 2.74 22.15 -0.61
N LEU A 480 2.34 22.95 0.38
CA LEU A 480 1.55 22.51 1.52
C LEU A 480 0.28 23.36 1.66
N VAL A 481 -0.87 22.73 1.73
CA VAL A 481 -2.13 23.35 2.14
C VAL A 481 -2.48 22.84 3.54
N ASP A 482 -2.32 23.71 4.55
CA ASP A 482 -2.60 23.43 5.96
C ASP A 482 -4.09 23.74 6.22
N VAL A 483 -4.90 22.71 6.41
CA VAL A 483 -6.34 22.81 6.54
C VAL A 483 -6.75 22.56 7.99
N ALA A 484 -7.38 23.57 8.62
CA ALA A 484 -7.96 23.44 9.95
C ALA A 484 -9.21 22.55 9.89
N ILE A 485 -9.16 21.41 10.56
CA ILE A 485 -10.27 20.46 10.61
C ILE A 485 -10.71 20.19 12.05
N ARG A 486 -11.96 19.75 12.25
CA ARG A 486 -12.41 19.28 13.54
C ARG A 486 -11.92 17.84 13.79
N SER A 487 -11.55 17.59 15.04
CA SER A 487 -11.24 16.23 15.51
C SER A 487 -12.53 15.40 15.58
N GLY A 488 -12.43 14.12 15.28
CA GLY A 488 -13.55 13.19 15.34
C GLY A 488 -13.17 11.78 14.88
N ALA A 489 -13.91 10.80 15.41
CA ALA A 489 -13.66 9.39 15.07
C ALA A 489 -13.88 9.13 13.59
N SER A 490 -12.91 8.49 12.95
CA SER A 490 -13.05 7.94 11.62
C SER A 490 -13.82 6.61 11.64
N PRO A 491 -14.33 6.12 10.50
CA PRO A 491 -14.97 4.80 10.43
C PRO A 491 -14.07 3.66 10.94
N LEU A 492 -12.74 3.80 10.82
CA LEU A 492 -11.80 2.84 11.39
C LEU A 492 -11.76 2.91 12.91
N ALA A 493 -11.68 4.11 13.49
CA ALA A 493 -11.68 4.30 14.94
C ALA A 493 -12.98 3.79 15.56
N ASP A 494 -14.13 4.11 14.96
CA ASP A 494 -15.43 3.59 15.40
C ASP A 494 -15.48 2.06 15.38
N ALA A 495 -14.98 1.43 14.32
CA ALA A 495 -14.92 -0.03 14.23
C ALA A 495 -13.97 -0.65 15.27
N MET A 496 -12.87 0.02 15.62
CA MET A 496 -11.95 -0.43 16.68
C MET A 496 -12.61 -0.35 18.06
N ILE A 497 -13.33 0.72 18.34
CA ILE A 497 -14.06 0.93 19.60
C ILE A 497 -15.16 -0.13 19.73
N ALA A 498 -16.01 -0.30 18.71
CA ALA A 498 -17.13 -1.26 18.72
C ALA A 498 -16.64 -2.71 18.97
N ARG A 499 -15.52 -3.12 18.39
CA ARG A 499 -14.94 -4.46 18.62
C ARG A 499 -14.60 -4.76 20.09
N ARG A 500 -14.25 -3.74 20.87
CA ARG A 500 -13.83 -3.91 22.27
C ARG A 500 -15.00 -3.72 23.24
N THR A 501 -15.99 -2.94 22.87
CA THR A 501 -17.19 -2.67 23.71
C THR A 501 -18.29 -3.72 23.53
N GLY A 502 -18.07 -4.74 22.69
CA GLY A 502 -18.99 -5.87 22.51
C GLY A 502 -20.16 -5.58 21.57
N GLY A 503 -20.01 -4.57 20.70
CA GLY A 503 -20.96 -4.25 19.64
C GLY A 503 -20.74 -5.07 18.36
#